data_e04e51451cec5047e0f4defa1a6eaa7f
#
_entry.id   e04e51451cec5047e0f4defa1a6eaa7f
#
_cell.length_a   1.000
_cell.length_b   1.000
_cell.length_c   1.000
_cell.angle_alpha   90.00
_cell.angle_beta   90.00
_cell.angle_gamma   90.00
#
_symmetry.space_group_name_H-M   'P 1'
#
loop_
_entity.id
_entity.type
_entity.pdbx_description
1 polymer ?
#
loop_
_entity_poly.entity_id
_entity_poly.type
_entity_poly.pdbx_seq_one_letter_code
_entity_poly.pdbx_strand_id
1 'polypeptide(L)'
;MDEMVYKTQQWLNATYRGKTGFGSVAETGATGWDTINGLIRALQIELGITATANNFGPGTQSRFTSRWPNGLSKNSAESNVHGIIQGALWCKGYPAEYGGIIRKFTDNVASSVAKLKRDIGLPDSSSTIDVELMMALLSMKQFRLLSDYGGKASIRSIQQSINRNHRAYTGILPTDGLYGREMNTGLIQVLQKLEGFSPSQATGNFGRGTRARLQTISSGSGNWAWLASAALVCNGQASTVTSSWNSAMASQVRSFQARYALPVAGVVDPTTWMSLLTSKGDPDRAC
;
A
#
# COMPACT_ATOMS: atom_id res chain seq x y z
N MET A 1 -17.98 -9.75 15.67
CA MET A 1 -18.78 -9.32 14.50
C MET A 1 -18.77 -7.79 14.49
N ASP A 2 -18.34 -7.18 13.41
CA ASP A 2 -18.44 -5.72 13.21
C ASP A 2 -19.78 -5.41 12.55
N GLU A 3 -20.63 -4.66 13.24
CA GLU A 3 -22.00 -4.35 12.78
C GLU A 3 -22.01 -3.58 11.45
N MET A 4 -21.07 -2.69 11.22
CA MET A 4 -21.04 -1.89 10.00
C MET A 4 -20.53 -2.68 8.81
N VAL A 5 -19.61 -3.61 9.02
CA VAL A 5 -19.22 -4.58 7.99
C VAL A 5 -20.41 -5.49 7.66
N TYR A 6 -21.15 -5.96 8.66
CA TYR A 6 -22.36 -6.74 8.46
C TYR A 6 -23.41 -5.98 7.64
N LYS A 7 -23.70 -4.73 7.99
CA LYS A 7 -24.62 -3.85 7.22
C LYS A 7 -24.11 -3.58 5.80
N THR A 8 -22.80 -3.50 5.60
CA THR A 8 -22.21 -3.39 4.26
C THR A 8 -22.50 -4.64 3.43
N GLN A 9 -22.32 -5.83 4.01
CA GLN A 9 -22.60 -7.12 3.35
C GLN A 9 -24.08 -7.25 2.99
N GLN A 10 -24.97 -6.88 3.92
CA GLN A 10 -26.44 -6.86 3.67
C GLN A 10 -26.80 -5.88 2.54
N TRP A 11 -26.25 -4.67 2.57
CA TRP A 11 -26.48 -3.69 1.52
C TRP A 11 -26.00 -4.16 0.15
N LEU A 12 -24.81 -4.79 0.08
CA LEU A 12 -24.29 -5.38 -1.15
C LEU A 12 -25.24 -6.43 -1.70
N ASN A 13 -25.70 -7.34 -0.86
CA ASN A 13 -26.65 -8.37 -1.28
C ASN A 13 -28.00 -7.76 -1.71
N ALA A 14 -28.54 -6.82 -0.94
CA ALA A 14 -29.82 -6.18 -1.26
C ALA A 14 -29.76 -5.38 -2.58
N THR A 15 -28.61 -4.80 -2.90
CA THR A 15 -28.45 -3.93 -4.08
C THR A 15 -28.04 -4.68 -5.33
N TYR A 16 -27.20 -5.73 -5.20
CA TYR A 16 -26.52 -6.36 -6.33
C TYR A 16 -26.85 -7.84 -6.54
N ARG A 17 -27.44 -8.53 -5.55
CA ARG A 17 -27.88 -9.93 -5.75
C ARG A 17 -28.85 -10.00 -6.94
N GLY A 18 -28.60 -10.90 -7.87
CA GLY A 18 -29.36 -11.02 -9.12
C GLY A 18 -28.84 -10.17 -10.27
N LYS A 19 -27.93 -9.20 -10.04
CA LYS A 19 -27.19 -8.56 -11.14
C LYS A 19 -26.14 -9.49 -11.70
N THR A 20 -26.04 -9.55 -13.03
CA THR A 20 -25.06 -10.39 -13.72
C THR A 20 -23.65 -10.10 -13.20
N GLY A 21 -22.93 -11.16 -12.83
CA GLY A 21 -21.56 -11.08 -12.36
C GLY A 21 -21.36 -10.75 -10.88
N PHE A 22 -22.42 -10.45 -10.09
CA PHE A 22 -22.24 -10.17 -8.67
C PHE A 22 -22.14 -11.44 -7.81
N GLY A 23 -23.09 -12.35 -7.94
CA GLY A 23 -23.26 -13.49 -7.02
C GLY A 23 -23.83 -13.06 -5.67
N SER A 24 -23.15 -13.40 -4.58
CA SER A 24 -23.52 -13.02 -3.21
C SER A 24 -22.27 -12.79 -2.35
N VAL A 25 -22.46 -12.20 -1.18
CA VAL A 25 -21.46 -12.02 -0.12
C VAL A 25 -22.00 -12.62 1.18
N ALA A 26 -21.18 -13.38 1.91
CA ALA A 26 -21.55 -13.92 3.21
C ALA A 26 -21.71 -12.79 4.24
N GLU A 27 -22.84 -12.81 4.98
CA GLU A 27 -23.17 -11.78 5.97
C GLU A 27 -22.63 -12.18 7.35
N THR A 28 -21.34 -12.06 7.53
CA THR A 28 -20.58 -12.51 8.72
C THR A 28 -20.19 -11.37 9.66
N GLY A 29 -20.22 -10.13 9.19
CA GLY A 29 -19.67 -8.99 9.89
C GLY A 29 -18.14 -9.04 10.04
N ALA A 30 -17.46 -9.86 9.24
CA ALA A 30 -16.01 -9.90 9.19
C ALA A 30 -15.51 -9.38 7.85
N THR A 31 -14.49 -8.52 7.89
CA THR A 31 -13.78 -8.11 6.68
C THR A 31 -12.92 -9.27 6.20
N GLY A 32 -13.16 -9.71 4.98
CA GLY A 32 -12.41 -10.76 4.31
C GLY A 32 -12.45 -10.58 2.79
N TRP A 33 -11.78 -11.49 2.08
CA TRP A 33 -11.76 -11.47 0.62
C TRP A 33 -13.16 -11.52 0.00
N ASP A 34 -14.12 -12.21 0.62
CA ASP A 34 -15.49 -12.28 0.11
C ASP A 34 -16.15 -10.88 0.09
N THR A 35 -16.05 -10.12 1.18
CA THR A 35 -16.57 -8.76 1.26
C THR A 35 -15.85 -7.81 0.29
N ILE A 36 -14.52 -7.86 0.25
CA ILE A 36 -13.71 -7.00 -0.64
C ILE A 36 -14.01 -7.33 -2.10
N ASN A 37 -14.07 -8.60 -2.47
CA ASN A 37 -14.43 -9.04 -3.82
C ASN A 37 -15.86 -8.61 -4.20
N GLY A 38 -16.80 -8.67 -3.25
CA GLY A 38 -18.15 -8.16 -3.42
C GLY A 38 -18.17 -6.65 -3.74
N LEU A 39 -17.40 -5.85 -3.00
CA LEU A 39 -17.24 -4.42 -3.26
C LEU A 39 -16.59 -4.14 -4.63
N ILE A 40 -15.59 -4.95 -5.04
CA ILE A 40 -14.95 -4.83 -6.37
C ILE A 40 -15.98 -5.14 -7.47
N ARG A 41 -16.71 -6.26 -7.37
CA ARG A 41 -17.75 -6.62 -8.36
C ARG A 41 -18.86 -5.57 -8.42
N ALA A 42 -19.29 -5.02 -7.27
CA ALA A 42 -20.25 -3.92 -7.22
C ALA A 42 -19.74 -2.69 -7.98
N LEU A 43 -18.50 -2.28 -7.76
CA LEU A 43 -17.90 -1.16 -8.50
C LEU A 43 -17.82 -1.44 -10.00
N GLN A 44 -17.43 -2.67 -10.39
CA GLN A 44 -17.38 -3.07 -11.80
C GLN A 44 -18.75 -2.97 -12.48
N ILE A 45 -19.82 -3.39 -11.80
CA ILE A 45 -21.19 -3.26 -12.28
C ILE A 45 -21.56 -1.77 -12.47
N GLU A 46 -21.26 -0.92 -11.49
CA GLU A 46 -21.50 0.53 -11.59
C GLU A 46 -20.68 1.18 -12.73
N LEU A 47 -19.52 0.61 -13.08
CA LEU A 47 -18.72 1.01 -14.24
C LEU A 47 -19.19 0.41 -15.57
N GLY A 48 -20.30 -0.36 -15.58
CA GLY A 48 -20.83 -1.01 -16.78
C GLY A 48 -19.98 -2.19 -17.28
N ILE A 49 -19.21 -2.82 -16.39
CA ILE A 49 -18.44 -4.04 -16.70
C ILE A 49 -19.36 -5.25 -16.45
N THR A 50 -19.69 -5.99 -17.50
CA THR A 50 -20.57 -7.17 -17.44
C THR A 50 -19.81 -8.44 -17.03
N ALA A 51 -18.56 -8.59 -17.47
CA ALA A 51 -17.68 -9.69 -17.08
C ALA A 51 -16.87 -9.26 -15.85
N THR A 52 -17.51 -9.29 -14.67
CA THR A 52 -16.88 -8.92 -13.41
C THR A 52 -15.84 -9.95 -12.96
N ALA A 53 -14.88 -9.52 -12.15
CA ALA A 53 -13.83 -10.35 -11.59
C ALA A 53 -13.50 -9.93 -10.14
N ASN A 54 -12.86 -10.84 -9.40
CA ASN A 54 -12.42 -10.57 -8.01
C ASN A 54 -11.10 -9.79 -7.93
N ASN A 55 -10.85 -8.90 -8.89
CA ASN A 55 -9.66 -8.04 -8.89
C ASN A 55 -9.96 -6.66 -9.45
N PHE A 56 -9.20 -5.69 -9.02
CA PHE A 56 -9.21 -4.33 -9.56
C PHE A 56 -8.16 -4.23 -10.67
N GLY A 57 -8.39 -4.93 -11.78
CA GLY A 57 -7.46 -5.04 -12.89
C GLY A 57 -7.40 -3.80 -13.79
N PRO A 58 -6.53 -3.80 -14.84
CA PRO A 58 -6.34 -2.66 -15.74
C PRO A 58 -7.62 -2.16 -16.40
N GLY A 59 -8.55 -3.05 -16.76
CA GLY A 59 -9.84 -2.68 -17.35
C GLY A 59 -10.72 -1.88 -16.38
N THR A 60 -10.75 -2.28 -15.09
CA THR A 60 -11.47 -1.54 -14.04
C THR A 60 -10.82 -0.18 -13.80
N GLN A 61 -9.48 -0.12 -13.76
CA GLN A 61 -8.72 1.12 -13.58
C GLN A 61 -9.00 2.11 -14.73
N SER A 62 -8.93 1.64 -15.96
CA SER A 62 -9.19 2.46 -17.15
C SER A 62 -10.61 3.02 -17.14
N ARG A 63 -11.63 2.20 -16.86
CA ARG A 63 -13.02 2.67 -16.77
C ARG A 63 -13.26 3.64 -15.62
N PHE A 64 -12.65 3.38 -14.45
CA PHE A 64 -12.71 4.29 -13.31
C PHE A 64 -12.12 5.66 -13.67
N THR A 65 -10.91 5.69 -14.22
CA THR A 65 -10.22 6.93 -14.62
C THR A 65 -10.97 7.67 -15.72
N SER A 66 -11.53 6.96 -16.70
CA SER A 66 -12.33 7.58 -17.76
C SER A 66 -13.63 8.22 -17.23
N ARG A 67 -14.28 7.58 -16.25
CA ARG A 67 -15.53 8.10 -15.68
C ARG A 67 -15.30 9.23 -14.68
N TRP A 68 -14.22 9.15 -13.90
CA TRP A 68 -13.86 10.14 -12.89
C TRP A 68 -12.40 10.57 -13.04
N PRO A 69 -12.07 11.36 -14.07
CA PRO A 69 -10.67 11.75 -14.36
C PRO A 69 -10.05 12.58 -13.23
N ASN A 70 -10.87 13.29 -12.45
CA ASN A 70 -10.43 14.05 -11.27
C ASN A 70 -10.69 13.31 -9.94
N GLY A 71 -11.01 12.01 -10.00
CA GLY A 71 -11.37 11.21 -8.85
C GLY A 71 -12.78 11.46 -8.32
N LEU A 72 -13.16 10.68 -7.31
CA LEU A 72 -14.45 10.76 -6.62
C LEU A 72 -14.37 11.71 -5.42
N SER A 73 -15.38 12.56 -5.24
CA SER A 73 -15.47 13.52 -4.14
C SER A 73 -16.92 13.74 -3.71
N LYS A 74 -17.15 14.64 -2.76
CA LYS A 74 -18.48 15.05 -2.29
C LYS A 74 -19.39 15.52 -3.41
N ASN A 75 -18.84 16.06 -4.48
CA ASN A 75 -19.60 16.58 -5.62
C ASN A 75 -19.92 15.52 -6.69
N SER A 76 -19.48 14.28 -6.50
CA SER A 76 -19.80 13.18 -7.39
C SER A 76 -21.25 12.73 -7.19
N ALA A 77 -22.01 12.53 -8.28
CA ALA A 77 -23.45 12.23 -8.23
C ALA A 77 -23.78 10.72 -8.05
N GLU A 78 -22.81 9.86 -7.93
CA GLU A 78 -22.93 8.40 -8.02
C GLU A 78 -23.31 7.74 -6.68
N SER A 79 -24.58 7.59 -6.39
CA SER A 79 -25.07 7.13 -5.08
C SER A 79 -24.58 5.73 -4.67
N ASN A 80 -24.61 4.74 -5.57
CA ASN A 80 -24.13 3.38 -5.24
C ASN A 80 -22.62 3.34 -5.07
N VAL A 81 -21.88 4.13 -5.85
CA VAL A 81 -20.41 4.23 -5.70
C VAL A 81 -20.03 4.85 -4.36
N HIS A 82 -20.83 5.85 -3.89
CA HIS A 82 -20.67 6.37 -2.54
C HIS A 82 -20.94 5.30 -1.47
N GLY A 83 -21.92 4.43 -1.69
CA GLY A 83 -22.17 3.28 -0.81
C GLY A 83 -21.00 2.29 -0.77
N ILE A 84 -20.40 2.01 -1.92
CA ILE A 84 -19.18 1.18 -2.02
C ILE A 84 -18.02 1.80 -1.22
N ILE A 85 -17.82 3.13 -1.35
CA ILE A 85 -16.79 3.85 -0.58
C ILE A 85 -17.05 3.76 0.93
N GLN A 86 -18.29 3.97 1.37
CA GLN A 86 -18.68 3.85 2.77
C GLN A 86 -18.38 2.45 3.31
N GLY A 87 -18.81 1.40 2.62
CA GLY A 87 -18.56 0.02 2.99
C GLY A 87 -17.08 -0.31 3.02
N ALA A 88 -16.30 0.16 2.03
CA ALA A 88 -14.86 -0.04 1.99
C ALA A 88 -14.13 0.66 3.15
N LEU A 89 -14.53 1.88 3.51
CA LEU A 89 -13.99 2.60 4.67
C LEU A 89 -14.27 1.82 5.98
N TRP A 90 -15.47 1.27 6.15
CA TRP A 90 -15.79 0.42 7.29
C TRP A 90 -14.93 -0.83 7.34
N CYS A 91 -14.75 -1.52 6.22
CA CYS A 91 -13.85 -2.67 6.12
C CYS A 91 -12.39 -2.34 6.47
N LYS A 92 -11.99 -1.06 6.35
CA LYS A 92 -10.66 -0.57 6.74
C LYS A 92 -10.62 0.00 8.18
N GLY A 93 -11.74 -0.03 8.89
CA GLY A 93 -11.86 0.51 10.24
C GLY A 93 -11.88 2.05 10.30
N TYR A 94 -12.32 2.70 9.23
CA TYR A 94 -12.58 4.15 9.18
C TYR A 94 -14.08 4.39 9.21
N PRO A 95 -14.64 4.93 10.30
CA PRO A 95 -16.08 5.16 10.42
C PRO A 95 -16.51 6.25 9.44
N ALA A 96 -17.30 5.87 8.44
CA ALA A 96 -17.80 6.78 7.42
C ALA A 96 -19.18 7.38 7.79
N GLU A 97 -20.05 6.55 8.38
CA GLU A 97 -21.37 6.94 8.88
C GLU A 97 -21.82 5.96 9.96
N TYR A 98 -22.71 6.39 10.86
CA TYR A 98 -23.31 5.51 11.84
C TYR A 98 -24.71 5.08 11.36
N GLY A 99 -25.04 3.82 11.53
CA GLY A 99 -26.37 3.29 11.23
C GLY A 99 -26.54 2.58 9.89
N GLY A 100 -25.57 2.64 8.97
CA GLY A 100 -25.61 1.86 7.71
C GLY A 100 -25.12 2.62 6.49
N ILE A 101 -25.33 2.02 5.32
CA ILE A 101 -24.93 2.59 4.03
C ILE A 101 -26.00 3.57 3.55
N ILE A 102 -25.71 4.86 3.59
CA ILE A 102 -26.65 5.93 3.17
C ILE A 102 -26.42 6.41 1.73
N ARG A 103 -25.39 5.91 1.05
CA ARG A 103 -25.08 6.20 -0.36
C ARG A 103 -24.90 7.70 -0.68
N LYS A 104 -24.30 8.44 0.26
CA LYS A 104 -23.96 9.86 0.12
C LYS A 104 -22.50 10.08 0.52
N PHE A 105 -21.82 10.99 -0.15
CA PHE A 105 -20.47 11.42 0.26
C PHE A 105 -20.60 12.60 1.23
N THR A 106 -20.83 12.29 2.49
CA THR A 106 -21.02 13.28 3.56
C THR A 106 -19.69 13.84 4.08
N ASP A 107 -19.77 14.80 5.01
CA ASP A 107 -18.59 15.33 5.69
C ASP A 107 -17.90 14.26 6.56
N ASN A 108 -18.66 13.30 7.10
CA ASN A 108 -18.10 12.15 7.83
C ASN A 108 -17.29 11.23 6.89
N VAL A 109 -17.81 10.96 5.69
CA VAL A 109 -17.07 10.23 4.66
C VAL A 109 -15.80 10.99 4.26
N ALA A 110 -15.91 12.30 4.02
CA ALA A 110 -14.77 13.14 3.69
C ALA A 110 -13.68 13.12 4.79
N SER A 111 -14.09 13.23 6.05
CA SER A 111 -13.21 13.16 7.22
C SER A 111 -12.51 11.80 7.34
N SER A 112 -13.23 10.71 7.06
CA SER A 112 -12.68 9.36 7.08
C SER A 112 -11.69 9.13 5.94
N VAL A 113 -11.96 9.67 4.74
CA VAL A 113 -11.00 9.64 3.63
C VAL A 113 -9.74 10.45 3.96
N ALA A 114 -9.88 11.64 4.57
CA ALA A 114 -8.73 12.44 5.00
C ALA A 114 -7.89 11.69 6.05
N LYS A 115 -8.53 11.03 7.02
CA LYS A 115 -7.85 10.19 8.02
C LYS A 115 -7.11 9.02 7.37
N LEU A 116 -7.75 8.32 6.42
CA LEU A 116 -7.13 7.24 5.66
C LEU A 116 -5.90 7.76 4.90
N LYS A 117 -5.99 8.91 4.23
CA LYS A 117 -4.86 9.52 3.52
C LYS A 117 -3.69 9.83 4.45
N ARG A 118 -3.93 10.39 5.65
CA ARG A 118 -2.89 10.61 6.65
C ARG A 118 -2.21 9.30 7.07
N ASP A 119 -3.01 8.27 7.33
CA ASP A 119 -2.49 6.95 7.71
C ASP A 119 -1.67 6.29 6.61
N ILE A 120 -2.05 6.50 5.35
CA ILE A 120 -1.30 6.07 4.16
C ILE A 120 -0.01 6.91 3.96
N GLY A 121 0.02 8.14 4.48
CA GLY A 121 1.12 9.09 4.26
C GLY A 121 0.90 10.00 3.05
N LEU A 122 -0.33 10.10 2.54
CA LEU A 122 -0.70 11.02 1.44
C LEU A 122 -1.16 12.37 1.97
N PRO A 123 -1.11 13.44 1.14
CA PRO A 123 -1.74 14.72 1.48
C PRO A 123 -3.24 14.55 1.74
N ASP A 124 -3.73 15.11 2.83
CA ASP A 124 -5.11 14.99 3.32
C ASP A 124 -5.95 16.27 3.17
N SER A 125 -5.42 17.29 2.50
CA SER A 125 -6.10 18.56 2.21
C SER A 125 -7.33 18.41 1.31
N SER A 126 -7.48 17.25 0.65
CA SER A 126 -8.61 16.90 -0.20
C SER A 126 -9.13 15.51 0.16
N SER A 127 -10.45 15.34 0.22
CA SER A 127 -11.11 14.05 0.37
C SER A 127 -11.35 13.31 -0.97
N THR A 128 -10.73 13.76 -2.06
CA THR A 128 -10.85 13.11 -3.37
C THR A 128 -10.20 11.73 -3.35
N ILE A 129 -10.88 10.76 -3.93
CA ILE A 129 -10.45 9.38 -4.09
C ILE A 129 -10.08 9.15 -5.56
N ASP A 130 -8.80 9.12 -5.85
CA ASP A 130 -8.28 8.74 -7.17
C ASP A 130 -8.31 7.20 -7.35
N VAL A 131 -7.93 6.73 -8.54
CA VAL A 131 -7.96 5.30 -8.87
C VAL A 131 -7.05 4.48 -7.94
N GLU A 132 -5.88 4.99 -7.58
CA GLU A 132 -4.94 4.28 -6.71
C GLU A 132 -5.46 4.18 -5.27
N LEU A 133 -6.09 5.24 -4.76
CA LEU A 133 -6.72 5.22 -3.44
C LEU A 133 -7.94 4.30 -3.43
N MET A 134 -8.72 4.25 -4.51
CA MET A 134 -9.83 3.31 -4.65
C MET A 134 -9.33 1.85 -4.68
N MET A 135 -8.25 1.58 -5.40
CA MET A 135 -7.60 0.26 -5.36
C MET A 135 -7.12 -0.12 -3.95
N ALA A 136 -6.55 0.84 -3.22
CA ALA A 136 -6.12 0.63 -1.83
C ALA A 136 -7.31 0.36 -0.89
N LEU A 137 -8.42 1.08 -1.04
CA LEU A 137 -9.67 0.85 -0.32
C LEU A 137 -10.22 -0.56 -0.58
N LEU A 138 -10.26 -0.97 -1.84
CA LEU A 138 -10.79 -2.27 -2.29
C LEU A 138 -9.69 -3.37 -2.31
N SER A 139 -8.89 -3.43 -1.27
CA SER A 139 -7.83 -4.42 -1.07
C SER A 139 -7.85 -4.96 0.36
N MET A 140 -7.00 -5.94 0.68
CA MET A 140 -6.77 -6.39 2.07
C MET A 140 -5.64 -5.63 2.78
N LYS A 141 -5.03 -4.63 2.14
CA LYS A 141 -3.96 -3.81 2.75
C LYS A 141 -4.43 -3.12 4.03
N GLN A 142 -3.57 -3.11 5.04
CA GLN A 142 -3.82 -2.43 6.31
C GLN A 142 -3.06 -1.10 6.35
N PHE A 143 -3.74 -0.07 6.90
CA PHE A 143 -3.18 1.28 6.99
C PHE A 143 -3.05 1.77 8.45
N ARG A 144 -3.19 0.87 9.39
CA ARG A 144 -2.93 1.09 10.82
C ARG A 144 -1.72 0.29 11.25
N LEU A 145 -0.98 0.81 12.22
CA LEU A 145 0.14 0.08 12.81
C LEU A 145 -0.36 -1.21 13.46
N LEU A 146 0.18 -2.32 13.05
CA LEU A 146 -0.12 -3.65 13.60
C LEU A 146 0.93 -4.04 14.66
N SER A 147 1.01 -3.29 15.76
CA SER A 147 1.96 -3.51 16.86
C SER A 147 1.89 -4.93 17.42
N ASP A 148 0.67 -5.47 17.58
CA ASP A 148 0.42 -6.81 18.14
C ASP A 148 0.92 -7.94 17.23
N TYR A 149 1.19 -7.62 15.96
CA TYR A 149 1.75 -8.54 14.96
C TYR A 149 3.21 -8.21 14.62
N GLY A 150 3.90 -7.46 15.47
CA GLY A 150 5.30 -7.09 15.27
C GLY A 150 5.55 -5.87 14.38
N GLY A 151 4.49 -5.13 14.02
CA GLY A 151 4.59 -3.88 13.28
C GLY A 151 5.35 -2.81 14.07
N LYS A 152 6.29 -2.11 13.38
CA LYS A 152 7.14 -1.07 13.98
C LYS A 152 6.79 0.30 13.39
N ALA A 153 6.71 1.31 14.26
CA ALA A 153 6.46 2.70 13.85
C ALA A 153 7.51 3.23 12.87
N SER A 154 8.78 2.82 13.03
CA SER A 154 9.87 3.18 12.11
C SER A 154 9.64 2.63 10.69
N ILE A 155 9.20 1.38 10.56
CA ILE A 155 8.87 0.78 9.26
C ILE A 155 7.63 1.45 8.68
N ARG A 156 6.59 1.73 9.48
CA ARG A 156 5.42 2.48 9.04
C ARG A 156 5.79 3.85 8.47
N SER A 157 6.71 4.56 9.09
CA SER A 157 7.20 5.86 8.59
C SER A 157 7.89 5.72 7.22
N ILE A 158 8.61 4.62 6.98
CA ILE A 158 9.20 4.33 5.67
C ILE A 158 8.11 4.03 4.64
N GLN A 159 7.12 3.20 4.98
CA GLN A 159 5.97 2.88 4.12
C GLN A 159 5.22 4.17 3.72
N GLN A 160 4.95 5.05 4.67
CA GLN A 160 4.33 6.35 4.42
C GLN A 160 5.20 7.27 3.54
N SER A 161 6.52 7.26 3.74
CA SER A 161 7.46 8.01 2.90
C SER A 161 7.48 7.50 1.46
N ILE A 162 7.46 6.17 1.26
CA ILE A 162 7.37 5.57 -0.07
C ILE A 162 6.06 5.96 -0.75
N ASN A 163 4.93 5.84 -0.06
CA ASN A 163 3.62 6.23 -0.59
C ASN A 163 3.58 7.69 -1.02
N ARG A 164 4.23 8.58 -0.27
CA ARG A 164 4.29 10.02 -0.58
C ARG A 164 5.17 10.32 -1.77
N ASN A 165 6.36 9.71 -1.85
CA ASN A 165 7.44 10.15 -2.74
C ASN A 165 7.69 9.24 -3.94
N HIS A 166 7.16 8.00 -3.89
CA HIS A 166 7.48 6.96 -4.88
C HIS A 166 6.25 6.23 -5.41
N ARG A 167 5.04 6.69 -5.07
CA ARG A 167 3.76 6.05 -5.42
C ARG A 167 3.61 5.69 -6.90
N ALA A 168 4.14 6.52 -7.79
CA ALA A 168 4.12 6.23 -9.23
C ALA A 168 4.87 4.95 -9.63
N TYR A 169 5.76 4.46 -8.77
CA TYR A 169 6.54 3.23 -8.97
C TYR A 169 5.98 2.05 -8.18
N THR A 170 5.52 2.29 -6.98
CA THR A 170 5.16 1.24 -6.01
C THR A 170 3.66 1.01 -5.88
N GLY A 171 2.84 1.93 -6.40
CA GLY A 171 1.45 2.05 -5.94
C GLY A 171 1.39 2.43 -4.47
N ILE A 172 0.23 2.27 -3.86
CA ILE A 172 0.06 2.49 -2.41
C ILE A 172 0.43 1.20 -1.67
N LEU A 173 1.49 1.26 -0.87
CA LEU A 173 1.89 0.19 0.05
C LEU A 173 1.02 0.21 1.32
N PRO A 174 0.82 -0.92 2.01
CA PRO A 174 0.27 -0.92 3.36
C PRO A 174 1.15 -0.09 4.29
N THR A 175 0.56 0.47 5.35
CA THR A 175 1.27 1.24 6.38
C THR A 175 1.08 0.60 7.75
N ASP A 176 1.24 -0.71 7.78
CA ASP A 176 1.05 -1.59 8.91
C ASP A 176 2.27 -1.69 9.84
N GLY A 177 3.42 -1.19 9.39
CA GLY A 177 4.69 -1.27 10.10
C GLY A 177 5.39 -2.61 9.96
N LEU A 178 4.92 -3.51 9.08
CA LEU A 178 5.53 -4.80 8.85
C LEU A 178 6.51 -4.76 7.66
N TYR A 179 7.66 -5.42 7.81
CA TYR A 179 8.58 -5.65 6.71
C TYR A 179 8.17 -6.94 5.98
N GLY A 180 7.08 -6.88 5.21
CA GLY A 180 6.56 -7.98 4.39
C GLY A 180 7.11 -7.98 2.96
N ARG A 181 6.66 -8.97 2.13
CA ARG A 181 7.05 -9.07 0.71
C ARG A 181 6.73 -7.80 -0.07
N GLU A 182 5.56 -7.21 0.16
CA GLU A 182 5.11 -6.00 -0.53
C GLU A 182 6.01 -4.81 -0.22
N MET A 183 6.42 -4.63 1.05
CA MET A 183 7.36 -3.60 1.46
C MET A 183 8.75 -3.82 0.83
N ASN A 184 9.24 -5.06 0.79
CA ASN A 184 10.50 -5.39 0.13
C ASN A 184 10.46 -5.10 -1.38
N THR A 185 9.39 -5.50 -2.05
CA THR A 185 9.14 -5.17 -3.47
C THR A 185 9.19 -3.66 -3.68
N GLY A 186 8.52 -2.89 -2.81
CA GLY A 186 8.53 -1.43 -2.86
C GLY A 186 9.94 -0.82 -2.71
N LEU A 187 10.76 -1.33 -1.79
CA LEU A 187 12.15 -0.87 -1.66
C LEU A 187 12.97 -1.17 -2.93
N ILE A 188 12.78 -2.33 -3.55
CA ILE A 188 13.45 -2.66 -4.82
C ILE A 188 12.96 -1.73 -5.95
N GLN A 189 11.67 -1.41 -6.01
CA GLN A 189 11.15 -0.45 -6.98
C GLN A 189 11.70 0.97 -6.77
N VAL A 190 11.90 1.38 -5.51
CA VAL A 190 12.60 2.65 -5.21
C VAL A 190 14.05 2.59 -5.69
N LEU A 191 14.77 1.47 -5.47
CA LEU A 191 16.11 1.27 -6.02
C LEU A 191 16.10 1.40 -7.54
N GLN A 192 15.21 0.70 -8.22
CA GLN A 192 15.07 0.74 -9.68
C GLN A 192 14.77 2.15 -10.20
N LYS A 193 13.94 2.93 -9.48
CA LYS A 193 13.76 4.36 -9.78
C LYS A 193 15.08 5.13 -9.71
N LEU A 194 15.90 4.90 -8.68
CA LEU A 194 17.19 5.57 -8.53
C LEU A 194 18.21 5.16 -9.61
N GLU A 195 18.06 3.96 -10.14
CA GLU A 195 18.83 3.42 -11.26
C GLU A 195 18.34 3.91 -12.64
N GLY A 196 17.28 4.73 -12.69
CA GLY A 196 16.74 5.32 -13.91
C GLY A 196 15.76 4.45 -14.68
N PHE A 197 15.19 3.39 -14.07
CA PHE A 197 14.07 2.67 -14.68
C PHE A 197 12.80 3.52 -14.69
N SER A 198 11.98 3.37 -15.72
CA SER A 198 10.61 3.94 -15.73
C SER A 198 9.69 3.18 -14.77
N PRO A 199 8.52 3.74 -14.39
CA PRO A 199 7.56 3.03 -13.55
C PRO A 199 7.13 1.66 -14.11
N SER A 200 6.98 1.53 -15.43
CA SER A 200 6.62 0.26 -16.08
C SER A 200 7.76 -0.76 -16.10
N GLN A 201 9.00 -0.31 -15.97
CA GLN A 201 10.19 -1.17 -15.94
C GLN A 201 10.60 -1.56 -14.52
N ALA A 202 10.18 -0.80 -13.52
CA ALA A 202 10.47 -1.04 -12.11
C ALA A 202 9.57 -2.15 -11.55
N THR A 203 9.92 -3.39 -11.85
CA THR A 203 9.12 -4.59 -11.53
C THR A 203 9.14 -4.98 -10.05
N GLY A 204 10.06 -4.43 -9.25
CA GLY A 204 10.31 -4.88 -7.88
C GLY A 204 11.05 -6.23 -7.78
N ASN A 205 11.51 -6.77 -8.90
CA ASN A 205 12.35 -7.96 -8.92
C ASN A 205 13.83 -7.57 -8.99
N PHE A 206 14.64 -8.14 -8.09
CA PHE A 206 16.08 -7.89 -8.06
C PHE A 206 16.80 -8.70 -9.16
N GLY A 207 16.52 -8.36 -10.41
CA GLY A 207 16.98 -9.07 -11.59
C GLY A 207 18.37 -8.63 -12.08
N ARG A 208 18.80 -9.19 -13.23
CA ARG A 208 20.08 -8.87 -13.87
C ARG A 208 20.25 -7.38 -14.20
N GLY A 209 19.20 -6.72 -14.67
CA GLY A 209 19.23 -5.29 -15.00
C GLY A 209 19.48 -4.41 -13.78
N THR A 210 18.83 -4.70 -12.66
CA THR A 210 19.06 -4.03 -11.37
C THR A 210 20.49 -4.25 -10.91
N ARG A 211 20.97 -5.49 -10.90
CA ARG A 211 22.35 -5.82 -10.45
C ARG A 211 23.43 -5.07 -11.25
N ALA A 212 23.21 -4.88 -12.55
CA ALA A 212 24.18 -4.23 -13.44
C ALA A 212 24.31 -2.72 -13.23
N ARG A 213 23.37 -2.08 -12.49
CA ARG A 213 23.31 -0.62 -12.26
C ARG A 213 23.58 -0.23 -10.81
N LEU A 214 23.83 -1.21 -9.93
CA LEU A 214 24.12 -0.93 -8.53
C LEU A 214 25.34 -0.04 -8.35
N GLN A 215 25.21 0.92 -7.45
CA GLN A 215 26.29 1.82 -7.07
C GLN A 215 26.75 1.53 -5.63
N THR A 216 28.02 1.73 -5.36
CA THR A 216 28.56 1.71 -4.00
C THR A 216 28.25 3.03 -3.31
N ILE A 217 27.67 2.97 -2.10
CA ILE A 217 27.34 4.13 -1.29
C ILE A 217 28.20 4.14 -0.04
N SER A 218 28.98 5.21 0.11
CA SER A 218 29.94 5.39 1.24
C SER A 218 29.96 6.83 1.77
N SER A 219 29.22 7.74 1.14
CA SER A 219 29.20 9.16 1.49
C SER A 219 27.98 9.84 0.87
N GLY A 220 27.82 11.14 1.14
CA GLY A 220 26.81 11.99 0.52
C GLY A 220 25.46 11.97 1.23
N SER A 221 24.50 12.60 0.59
CA SER A 221 23.12 12.72 1.06
C SER A 221 22.12 12.50 -0.08
N GLY A 222 20.84 12.38 0.27
CA GLY A 222 19.75 12.20 -0.69
C GLY A 222 19.18 10.80 -0.74
N ASN A 223 18.55 10.47 -1.87
CA ASN A 223 17.69 9.28 -1.96
C ASN A 223 18.44 7.95 -1.85
N TRP A 224 19.69 7.87 -2.30
CA TRP A 224 20.51 6.66 -2.16
C TRP A 224 20.84 6.37 -0.68
N ALA A 225 21.28 7.39 0.06
CA ALA A 225 21.53 7.27 1.50
C ALA A 225 20.23 6.97 2.26
N TRP A 226 19.12 7.62 1.88
CA TRP A 226 17.81 7.34 2.46
C TRP A 226 17.40 5.87 2.24
N LEU A 227 17.54 5.34 1.02
CA LEU A 227 17.17 3.96 0.70
C LEU A 227 18.02 2.94 1.48
N ALA A 228 19.33 3.16 1.55
CA ALA A 228 20.22 2.31 2.31
C ALA A 228 19.85 2.32 3.81
N SER A 229 19.59 3.50 4.37
CA SER A 229 19.15 3.64 5.75
C SER A 229 17.78 2.97 6.00
N ALA A 230 16.83 3.15 5.10
CA ALA A 230 15.51 2.51 5.18
C ALA A 230 15.64 0.97 5.16
N ALA A 231 16.50 0.43 4.29
CA ALA A 231 16.78 -1.00 4.24
C ALA A 231 17.44 -1.52 5.53
N LEU A 232 18.37 -0.76 6.13
CA LEU A 232 18.96 -1.08 7.43
C LEU A 232 17.93 -1.10 8.55
N VAL A 233 16.99 -0.14 8.59
CA VAL A 233 15.87 -0.12 9.56
C VAL A 233 14.98 -1.35 9.38
N CYS A 234 14.62 -1.67 8.15
CA CYS A 234 13.81 -2.85 7.84
C CYS A 234 14.49 -4.16 8.26
N ASN A 235 15.82 -4.22 8.20
CA ASN A 235 16.64 -5.36 8.64
C ASN A 235 17.02 -5.31 10.13
N GLY A 236 16.49 -4.36 10.91
CA GLY A 236 16.70 -4.26 12.35
C GLY A 236 18.10 -3.79 12.76
N GLN A 237 18.86 -3.17 11.84
CA GLN A 237 20.21 -2.65 12.12
C GLN A 237 20.21 -1.19 12.55
N ALA A 238 19.07 -0.50 12.38
CA ALA A 238 18.87 0.89 12.78
C ALA A 238 17.43 1.09 13.30
N SER A 239 17.22 2.12 14.10
CA SER A 239 15.91 2.50 14.64
C SER A 239 15.26 3.65 13.89
N THR A 240 16.06 4.50 13.23
CA THR A 240 15.63 5.70 12.53
C THR A 240 16.24 5.78 11.13
N VAL A 241 15.51 6.43 10.21
CA VAL A 241 15.97 6.65 8.84
C VAL A 241 16.67 8.01 8.73
N THR A 242 17.78 8.05 8.01
CA THR A 242 18.47 9.28 7.62
C THR A 242 18.65 9.35 6.10
N SER A 243 18.69 10.55 5.56
CA SER A 243 19.05 10.78 4.15
C SER A 243 20.50 11.25 3.98
N SER A 244 21.30 11.21 5.05
CA SER A 244 22.70 11.62 5.01
C SER A 244 23.59 10.49 5.51
N TRP A 245 24.65 10.19 4.77
CA TRP A 245 25.65 9.23 5.19
C TRP A 245 26.48 9.81 6.34
N ASN A 246 26.61 9.07 7.43
CA ASN A 246 27.41 9.44 8.60
C ASN A 246 28.11 8.23 9.22
N SER A 247 28.91 8.46 10.24
CA SER A 247 29.66 7.39 10.94
C SER A 247 28.76 6.34 11.58
N ALA A 248 27.59 6.75 12.09
CA ALA A 248 26.61 5.82 12.66
C ALA A 248 26.06 4.88 11.58
N MET A 249 25.73 5.39 10.40
CA MET A 249 25.27 4.58 9.28
C MET A 249 26.35 3.62 8.79
N ALA A 250 27.60 4.07 8.67
CA ALA A 250 28.71 3.19 8.33
C ALA A 250 28.91 2.06 9.36
N SER A 251 28.73 2.37 10.65
CA SER A 251 28.76 1.37 11.72
C SER A 251 27.62 0.35 11.63
N GLN A 252 26.40 0.81 11.33
CA GLN A 252 25.23 -0.04 11.11
C GLN A 252 25.43 -0.97 9.89
N VAL A 253 26.04 -0.46 8.80
CA VAL A 253 26.41 -1.28 7.63
C VAL A 253 27.43 -2.35 8.02
N ARG A 254 28.47 -2.02 8.80
CA ARG A 254 29.42 -3.04 9.29
C ARG A 254 28.75 -4.13 10.12
N SER A 255 27.84 -3.74 11.01
CA SER A 255 27.07 -4.68 11.82
C SER A 255 26.21 -5.61 10.96
N PHE A 256 25.56 -5.07 9.93
CA PHE A 256 24.81 -5.85 8.96
C PHE A 256 25.73 -6.81 8.19
N GLN A 257 26.84 -6.31 7.65
CA GLN A 257 27.81 -7.12 6.90
C GLN A 257 28.36 -8.26 7.74
N ALA A 258 28.76 -7.99 8.98
CA ALA A 258 29.24 -9.04 9.91
C ALA A 258 28.16 -10.09 10.19
N ARG A 259 26.91 -9.67 10.41
CA ARG A 259 25.78 -10.59 10.66
C ARG A 259 25.52 -11.54 9.49
N TYR A 260 25.70 -11.08 8.26
CA TYR A 260 25.43 -11.85 7.05
C TYR A 260 26.71 -12.40 6.38
N ALA A 261 27.83 -12.44 7.10
CA ALA A 261 29.13 -12.94 6.63
C ALA A 261 29.62 -12.29 5.31
N LEU A 262 29.34 -11.00 5.16
CA LEU A 262 29.81 -10.19 4.05
C LEU A 262 31.15 -9.52 4.39
N PRO A 263 31.93 -9.05 3.39
CA PRO A 263 33.09 -8.19 3.64
C PRO A 263 32.74 -6.96 4.46
N VAL A 264 33.37 -6.78 5.64
CA VAL A 264 33.01 -5.72 6.61
C VAL A 264 33.72 -4.42 6.25
N ALA A 265 33.30 -3.81 5.12
CA ALA A 265 33.87 -2.56 4.62
C ALA A 265 33.20 -1.30 5.17
N GLY A 266 31.95 -1.42 5.67
CA GLY A 266 31.17 -0.28 6.16
C GLY A 266 30.65 0.62 5.02
N VAL A 267 30.55 0.10 3.81
CA VAL A 267 29.96 0.73 2.62
C VAL A 267 28.88 -0.18 2.06
N VAL A 268 27.85 0.39 1.44
CA VAL A 268 26.82 -0.41 0.77
C VAL A 268 27.25 -0.62 -0.69
N ASP A 269 27.99 -1.68 -0.90
CA ASP A 269 28.44 -2.17 -2.20
C ASP A 269 27.33 -3.04 -2.87
N PRO A 270 27.49 -3.49 -4.13
CA PRO A 270 26.52 -4.33 -4.80
C PRO A 270 26.12 -5.59 -4.03
N THR A 271 27.07 -6.24 -3.35
CA THR A 271 26.81 -7.45 -2.55
C THR A 271 25.99 -7.11 -1.31
N THR A 272 26.29 -5.99 -0.66
CA THR A 272 25.53 -5.48 0.49
C THR A 272 24.11 -5.07 0.08
N TRP A 273 23.94 -4.40 -1.06
CA TRP A 273 22.61 -4.09 -1.61
C TRP A 273 21.77 -5.35 -1.83
N MET A 274 22.35 -6.35 -2.46
CA MET A 274 21.67 -7.63 -2.69
C MET A 274 21.22 -8.24 -1.37
N SER A 275 22.08 -8.32 -0.38
CA SER A 275 21.75 -8.87 0.93
C SER A 275 20.68 -8.05 1.65
N LEU A 276 20.77 -6.72 1.66
CA LEU A 276 19.79 -5.82 2.30
C LEU A 276 18.38 -5.97 1.73
N LEU A 277 18.26 -6.15 0.41
CA LEU A 277 16.96 -6.16 -0.28
C LEU A 277 16.45 -7.56 -0.63
N THR A 278 17.29 -8.60 -0.50
CA THR A 278 16.89 -10.00 -0.70
C THR A 278 16.92 -10.85 0.56
N SER A 279 17.38 -10.29 1.68
CA SER A 279 17.47 -10.96 2.99
C SER A 279 16.16 -11.50 3.54
N LYS A 280 15.04 -11.23 2.88
CA LYS A 280 13.76 -11.89 3.11
C LYS A 280 13.70 -13.35 2.69
N GLY A 281 14.72 -13.87 2.07
CA GLY A 281 14.95 -15.31 1.93
C GLY A 281 15.48 -15.96 3.20
N ASP A 282 15.69 -15.19 4.27
CA ASP A 282 16.01 -15.71 5.60
C ASP A 282 14.83 -16.55 6.09
N PRO A 283 15.01 -17.86 6.34
CA PRO A 283 13.96 -18.74 6.83
C PRO A 283 13.32 -18.23 8.13
N ASP A 284 14.02 -17.46 8.95
CA ASP A 284 13.49 -16.80 10.16
C ASP A 284 12.57 -15.62 9.85
N ARG A 285 12.42 -15.24 8.58
CA ARG A 285 11.56 -14.17 8.08
C ARG A 285 10.55 -14.62 7.02
N ALA A 286 10.53 -15.90 6.74
CA ALA A 286 9.60 -16.53 5.79
C ALA A 286 8.25 -16.86 6.45
N CYS A 287 7.67 -15.88 7.16
CA CYS A 287 6.29 -15.97 7.66
C CYS A 287 5.40 -14.97 6.98
#